data_39f741d14c230210af7bf37dcb951ce6
#
_entry.id   39f741d14c230210af7bf37dcb951ce6
#
_cell.length_a   1.000
_cell.length_b   1.000
_cell.length_c   1.000
_cell.angle_alpha   90.00
_cell.angle_beta   90.00
_cell.angle_gamma   90.00
#
_symmetry.space_group_name_H-M   'P 1'
#
loop_
_entity.id
_entity.type
_entity.pdbx_description
1 polymer ?
#
loop_
_entity_poly.entity_id
_entity_poly.type
_entity_poly.pdbx_seq_one_letter_code
_entity_poly.pdbx_strand_id
1 'polypeptide(L)'
;MESGRQVICEKRTYSREFHSHKHDFGQFLFPLQGSLEIRTDRQQIHLSEDSCFYIPPGYNHVYRSNDRNEFLILDIPTYYLPDETDSLFLNLDQQWSAIRFLLLEEAAGSRPGLNELTRYVTQKLHKALPPSIAWLHEHYNRPVTLEVLAEIEHYHPNYYAAWFKAQTGKSPKAYLSELRMKEAKRLLSGTDLTISRISEDIGFEHVSSFSRWFTGREGVSPKTFRQNG
;
A
#
# COMPACT_ATOMS: atom_id res chain seq x y z
N MET A 1 13.19 -29.18 -15.00
CA MET A 1 14.31 -28.22 -14.81
C MET A 1 13.74 -26.85 -15.16
N GLU A 2 13.25 -26.11 -14.17
CA GLU A 2 12.82 -24.74 -14.36
C GLU A 2 14.05 -23.89 -14.64
N SER A 3 14.15 -23.42 -15.86
CA SER A 3 15.13 -22.41 -16.26
C SER A 3 14.80 -21.15 -15.45
N GLY A 4 15.54 -20.91 -14.38
CA GLY A 4 15.37 -19.71 -13.55
C GLY A 4 15.44 -18.47 -14.44
N ARG A 5 14.33 -17.76 -14.57
CA ARG A 5 14.31 -16.51 -15.32
C ARG A 5 15.28 -15.53 -14.65
N GLN A 6 16.04 -14.85 -15.48
CA GLN A 6 16.94 -13.78 -15.03
C GLN A 6 16.11 -12.54 -14.71
N VAL A 7 16.58 -11.70 -13.79
CA VAL A 7 16.04 -10.36 -13.56
C VAL A 7 16.23 -9.52 -14.84
N ILE A 8 15.16 -8.88 -15.28
CA ILE A 8 15.17 -7.99 -16.45
C ILE A 8 14.81 -6.57 -15.98
N CYS A 9 15.65 -5.60 -16.32
CA CYS A 9 15.36 -4.19 -16.11
C CYS A 9 15.59 -3.48 -17.44
N GLU A 10 14.54 -2.89 -18.02
CA GLU A 10 14.59 -2.27 -19.33
C GLU A 10 13.53 -1.19 -19.51
N LYS A 11 13.73 -0.31 -20.47
CA LYS A 11 12.73 0.67 -20.87
C LYS A 11 11.72 0.06 -21.82
N ARG A 12 10.45 0.33 -21.59
CA ARG A 12 9.32 -0.07 -22.44
C ARG A 12 8.40 1.11 -22.74
N THR A 13 7.73 1.05 -23.89
CA THR A 13 6.67 1.97 -24.31
C THR A 13 5.40 1.18 -24.58
N TYR A 14 4.26 1.82 -24.41
CA TYR A 14 2.95 1.19 -24.55
C TYR A 14 2.12 1.91 -25.61
N SER A 15 1.30 1.13 -26.33
CA SER A 15 0.46 1.62 -27.41
C SER A 15 -0.89 2.13 -26.91
N ARG A 16 -1.67 2.71 -27.84
CA ARG A 16 -3.06 3.11 -27.60
C ARG A 16 -4.04 1.93 -27.57
N GLU A 17 -3.62 0.77 -28.06
CA GLU A 17 -4.44 -0.43 -28.08
C GLU A 17 -4.31 -1.18 -26.74
N PHE A 18 -5.41 -1.78 -26.30
CA PHE A 18 -5.39 -2.62 -25.11
C PHE A 18 -4.76 -3.98 -25.43
N HIS A 19 -3.67 -4.28 -24.77
CA HIS A 19 -3.03 -5.59 -24.84
C HIS A 19 -3.17 -6.29 -23.47
N SER A 20 -3.96 -7.36 -23.47
CA SER A 20 -4.12 -8.21 -22.28
C SER A 20 -3.04 -9.28 -22.26
N HIS A 21 -2.37 -9.43 -21.13
CA HIS A 21 -1.42 -10.51 -20.91
C HIS A 21 -1.32 -10.89 -19.42
N LYS A 22 -0.63 -12.01 -19.20
CA LYS A 22 -0.37 -12.57 -17.89
C LYS A 22 1.03 -13.16 -17.90
N HIS A 23 1.78 -12.98 -16.83
CA HIS A 23 3.12 -13.56 -16.69
C HIS A 23 3.28 -14.26 -15.34
N ASP A 24 4.29 -15.11 -15.24
CA ASP A 24 4.63 -15.92 -14.07
C ASP A 24 5.75 -15.29 -13.19
N PHE A 25 6.03 -14.00 -13.39
CA PHE A 25 6.99 -13.19 -12.63
C PHE A 25 6.31 -11.93 -12.09
N GLY A 26 6.89 -11.32 -11.07
CA GLY A 26 6.46 -10.00 -10.60
C GLY A 26 6.95 -8.90 -11.53
N GLN A 27 6.16 -7.86 -11.72
CA GLN A 27 6.54 -6.74 -12.57
C GLN A 27 6.38 -5.42 -11.80
N PHE A 28 7.43 -4.62 -11.78
CA PHE A 28 7.42 -3.29 -11.19
C PHE A 28 7.55 -2.23 -12.28
N LEU A 29 6.62 -1.28 -12.29
CA LEU A 29 6.52 -0.23 -13.30
C LEU A 29 6.88 1.11 -12.68
N PHE A 30 7.90 1.77 -13.25
CA PHE A 30 8.30 3.12 -12.88
C PHE A 30 8.14 4.04 -14.10
N PRO A 31 7.23 5.01 -14.06
CA PRO A 31 7.11 5.99 -15.12
C PRO A 31 8.41 6.82 -15.27
N LEU A 32 8.83 7.03 -16.51
CA LEU A 32 9.91 7.96 -16.87
C LEU A 32 9.35 9.16 -17.64
N GLN A 33 8.31 8.92 -18.44
CA GLN A 33 7.59 9.95 -19.20
C GLN A 33 6.16 9.50 -19.45
N GLY A 34 5.20 10.43 -19.33
CA GLY A 34 3.79 10.22 -19.67
C GLY A 34 3.04 9.37 -18.67
N SER A 35 1.93 8.80 -19.09
CA SER A 35 1.01 8.05 -18.23
C SER A 35 0.59 6.70 -18.83
N LEU A 36 0.09 5.80 -17.97
CA LEU A 36 -0.36 4.47 -18.36
C LEU A 36 -1.67 4.14 -17.64
N GLU A 37 -2.69 3.79 -18.40
CA GLU A 37 -3.89 3.16 -17.86
C GLU A 37 -3.62 1.68 -17.70
N ILE A 38 -3.81 1.17 -16.49
CA ILE A 38 -3.66 -0.25 -16.14
C ILE A 38 -5.00 -0.74 -15.64
N ARG A 39 -5.52 -1.82 -16.21
CA ARG A 39 -6.71 -2.51 -15.72
C ARG A 39 -6.36 -3.93 -15.37
N THR A 40 -6.77 -4.35 -14.18
CA THR A 40 -6.74 -5.72 -13.73
C THR A 40 -8.18 -6.17 -13.44
N ASP A 41 -8.39 -7.43 -13.09
CA ASP A 41 -9.71 -7.91 -12.66
C ASP A 41 -10.24 -7.19 -11.40
N ARG A 42 -9.37 -6.47 -10.69
CA ARG A 42 -9.64 -5.89 -9.37
C ARG A 42 -9.50 -4.37 -9.30
N GLN A 43 -8.65 -3.78 -10.14
CA GLN A 43 -8.25 -2.38 -10.07
C GLN A 43 -8.26 -1.73 -11.44
N GLN A 44 -8.52 -0.43 -11.45
CA GLN A 44 -8.23 0.44 -12.58
C GLN A 44 -7.33 1.57 -12.09
N ILE A 45 -6.14 1.67 -12.64
CA ILE A 45 -5.06 2.55 -12.19
C ILE A 45 -4.67 3.48 -13.32
N HIS A 46 -4.49 4.74 -12.99
CA HIS A 46 -3.82 5.72 -13.82
C HIS A 46 -2.43 5.97 -13.23
N LEU A 47 -1.42 5.38 -13.85
CA LEU A 47 -0.03 5.49 -13.40
C LEU A 47 0.62 6.69 -14.08
N SER A 48 1.12 7.65 -13.28
CA SER A 48 1.78 8.89 -13.69
C SER A 48 3.16 9.02 -13.06
N GLU A 49 3.90 10.09 -13.38
CA GLU A 49 5.31 10.24 -13.01
C GLU A 49 5.59 10.34 -11.51
N ASP A 50 4.57 10.59 -10.70
CA ASP A 50 4.62 10.68 -9.22
C ASP A 50 4.32 9.37 -8.48
N SER A 51 4.08 8.30 -9.22
CA SER A 51 3.68 7.01 -8.68
C SER A 51 4.41 5.85 -9.34
N CYS A 52 4.37 4.67 -8.72
CA CYS A 52 4.87 3.43 -9.27
C CYS A 52 3.92 2.29 -8.91
N PHE A 53 3.96 1.20 -9.68
CA PHE A 53 3.01 0.11 -9.51
C PHE A 53 3.69 -1.25 -9.60
N TYR A 54 3.37 -2.12 -8.65
CA TYR A 54 3.81 -3.52 -8.64
C TYR A 54 2.65 -4.45 -9.00
N ILE A 55 2.90 -5.39 -9.91
CA ILE A 55 1.98 -6.43 -10.34
C ILE A 55 2.57 -7.79 -9.96
N PRO A 56 1.89 -8.58 -9.12
CA PRO A 56 2.35 -9.93 -8.74
C PRO A 56 2.27 -10.92 -9.90
N PRO A 57 2.98 -12.07 -9.79
CA PRO A 57 2.85 -13.16 -10.74
C PRO A 57 1.39 -13.64 -10.85
N GLY A 58 0.99 -14.00 -12.04
CA GLY A 58 -0.30 -14.61 -12.28
C GLY A 58 -1.50 -13.65 -12.40
N TYR A 59 -1.30 -12.36 -12.23
CA TYR A 59 -2.36 -11.37 -12.40
C TYR A 59 -2.59 -11.07 -13.88
N ASN A 60 -3.85 -11.18 -14.32
CA ASN A 60 -4.25 -10.71 -15.64
C ASN A 60 -4.35 -9.19 -15.65
N HIS A 61 -3.73 -8.54 -16.62
CA HIS A 61 -3.74 -7.09 -16.72
C HIS A 61 -3.70 -6.62 -18.16
N VAL A 62 -4.17 -5.38 -18.34
CA VAL A 62 -4.27 -4.72 -19.64
C VAL A 62 -3.65 -3.34 -19.53
N TYR A 63 -2.82 -2.99 -20.49
CA TYR A 63 -2.18 -1.68 -20.60
C TYR A 63 -2.73 -0.87 -21.77
N ARG A 64 -2.82 0.44 -21.57
CA ARG A 64 -3.05 1.42 -22.62
C ARG A 64 -2.41 2.75 -22.26
N SER A 65 -1.77 3.40 -23.23
CA SER A 65 -1.34 4.79 -23.10
C SER A 65 -1.80 5.61 -24.29
N ASN A 66 -2.38 6.77 -24.03
CA ASN A 66 -2.83 7.71 -25.07
C ASN A 66 -1.74 8.71 -25.47
N ASP A 67 -0.72 8.85 -24.63
CA ASP A 67 0.34 9.85 -24.77
C ASP A 67 1.68 9.21 -25.16
N ARG A 68 2.64 10.07 -25.54
CA ARG A 68 4.03 9.63 -25.60
C ARG A 68 4.47 9.19 -24.22
N ASN A 69 4.96 7.96 -24.09
CA ASN A 69 5.26 7.37 -22.80
C ASN A 69 6.56 6.55 -22.85
N GLU A 70 7.22 6.47 -21.70
CA GLU A 70 8.35 5.59 -21.46
C GLU A 70 8.32 5.15 -19.99
N PHE A 71 8.52 3.87 -19.73
CA PHE A 71 8.54 3.27 -18.41
C PHE A 71 9.80 2.44 -18.22
N LEU A 72 10.39 2.53 -17.02
CA LEU A 72 11.37 1.56 -16.59
C LEU A 72 10.61 0.38 -15.97
N ILE A 73 10.85 -0.80 -16.51
CA ILE A 73 10.20 -2.03 -16.07
C ILE A 73 11.24 -2.94 -15.43
N LEU A 74 10.92 -3.42 -14.21
CA LEU A 74 11.70 -4.44 -13.52
C LEU A 74 10.87 -5.71 -13.44
N ASP A 75 11.24 -6.72 -14.23
CA ASP A 75 10.66 -8.06 -14.18
C ASP A 75 11.42 -8.89 -13.12
N ILE A 76 10.69 -9.37 -12.11
CA ILE A 76 11.23 -9.96 -10.90
C ILE A 76 10.87 -11.45 -10.86
N PRO A 77 11.84 -12.36 -10.95
CA PRO A 77 11.60 -13.79 -10.81
C PRO A 77 10.97 -14.15 -9.47
N THR A 78 10.12 -15.19 -9.45
CA THR A 78 9.37 -15.59 -8.24
C THR A 78 10.25 -15.92 -7.04
N TYR A 79 11.46 -16.42 -7.22
CA TYR A 79 12.37 -16.73 -6.13
C TYR A 79 12.92 -15.51 -5.35
N TYR A 80 12.69 -14.29 -5.87
CA TYR A 80 12.93 -13.05 -5.13
C TYR A 80 11.71 -12.59 -4.33
N LEU A 81 10.51 -13.07 -4.69
CA LEU A 81 9.25 -12.60 -4.14
C LEU A 81 8.85 -13.38 -2.90
N PRO A 82 8.19 -12.77 -1.92
CA PRO A 82 7.54 -13.52 -0.85
C PRO A 82 6.38 -14.37 -1.41
N ASP A 83 5.98 -15.40 -0.66
CA ASP A 83 4.97 -16.39 -1.08
C ASP A 83 3.61 -15.77 -1.41
N GLU A 84 3.25 -14.67 -0.74
CA GLU A 84 2.02 -13.93 -1.00
C GLU A 84 2.31 -12.43 -1.13
N THR A 85 2.15 -11.90 -2.33
CA THR A 85 2.15 -10.46 -2.60
C THR A 85 0.91 -10.09 -3.38
N ASP A 86 0.27 -8.98 -3.00
CA ASP A 86 -0.79 -8.37 -3.82
C ASP A 86 -0.22 -7.23 -4.67
N SER A 87 -1.00 -6.74 -5.63
CA SER A 87 -0.63 -5.56 -6.40
C SER A 87 -0.55 -4.34 -5.47
N LEU A 88 0.47 -3.51 -5.66
CA LEU A 88 0.71 -2.32 -4.84
C LEU A 88 0.86 -1.09 -5.72
N PHE A 89 -0.01 -0.12 -5.50
CA PHE A 89 0.18 1.24 -5.99
C PHE A 89 0.93 2.03 -4.91
N LEU A 90 2.02 2.69 -5.29
CA LEU A 90 2.91 3.38 -4.35
C LEU A 90 3.20 4.79 -4.87
N ASN A 91 3.23 5.77 -3.98
CA ASN A 91 3.75 7.09 -4.30
C ASN A 91 5.26 7.02 -4.53
N LEU A 92 5.74 7.70 -5.55
CA LEU A 92 7.16 7.78 -5.87
C LEU A 92 7.84 8.79 -4.94
N ASP A 93 7.97 8.42 -3.68
CA ASP A 93 8.67 9.20 -2.67
C ASP A 93 10.18 9.32 -2.99
N GLN A 94 10.92 10.02 -2.12
CA GLN A 94 12.36 10.20 -2.30
C GLN A 94 13.11 8.85 -2.38
N GLN A 95 12.69 7.83 -1.61
CA GLN A 95 13.36 6.54 -1.62
C GLN A 95 13.05 5.74 -2.89
N TRP A 96 11.78 5.71 -3.33
CA TRP A 96 11.41 5.06 -4.58
C TRP A 96 11.98 5.78 -5.80
N SER A 97 12.11 7.11 -5.75
CA SER A 97 12.79 7.90 -6.77
C SER A 97 14.28 7.57 -6.87
N ALA A 98 14.97 7.37 -5.74
CA ALA A 98 16.36 6.94 -5.71
C ALA A 98 16.53 5.51 -6.26
N ILE A 99 15.62 4.60 -5.92
CA ILE A 99 15.60 3.23 -6.45
C ILE A 99 15.41 3.26 -7.97
N ARG A 100 14.43 4.03 -8.47
CA ARG A 100 14.20 4.20 -9.92
C ARG A 100 15.45 4.69 -10.63
N PHE A 101 16.14 5.68 -10.06
CA PHE A 101 17.40 6.20 -10.61
C PHE A 101 18.48 5.13 -10.69
N LEU A 102 18.74 4.40 -9.60
CA LEU A 102 19.74 3.32 -9.57
C LEU A 102 19.41 2.19 -10.56
N LEU A 103 18.15 1.78 -10.64
CA LEU A 103 17.70 0.76 -11.60
C LEU A 103 17.90 1.25 -13.05
N LEU A 104 17.70 2.54 -13.31
CA LEU A 104 17.91 3.13 -14.64
C LEU A 104 19.38 3.10 -15.05
N GLU A 105 20.30 3.42 -14.12
CA GLU A 105 21.75 3.35 -14.33
C GLU A 105 22.20 1.89 -14.60
N GLU A 106 21.70 0.94 -13.80
CA GLU A 106 21.98 -0.49 -14.02
C GLU A 106 21.43 -0.99 -15.36
N ALA A 107 20.25 -0.53 -15.78
CA ALA A 107 19.66 -0.90 -17.06
C ALA A 107 20.47 -0.38 -18.26
N ALA A 108 21.13 0.76 -18.12
CA ALA A 108 21.97 1.37 -19.14
C ALA A 108 23.40 0.79 -19.20
N GLY A 109 23.88 0.18 -18.12
CA GLY A 109 25.26 -0.29 -17.94
C GLY A 109 25.45 -1.80 -18.04
N SER A 110 26.51 -2.29 -17.38
CA SER A 110 26.88 -3.72 -17.33
C SER A 110 26.03 -4.58 -16.37
N ARG A 111 25.13 -3.96 -15.62
CA ARG A 111 24.17 -4.58 -14.69
C ARG A 111 24.78 -5.34 -13.47
N PRO A 112 25.94 -4.95 -12.91
CA PRO A 112 26.54 -5.71 -11.82
C PRO A 112 25.74 -5.69 -10.52
N GLY A 113 24.98 -4.59 -10.26
CA GLY A 113 24.20 -4.39 -9.04
C GLY A 113 22.72 -4.73 -9.16
N LEU A 114 22.25 -5.18 -10.33
CA LEU A 114 20.81 -5.35 -10.58
C LEU A 114 20.15 -6.38 -9.65
N ASN A 115 20.84 -7.48 -9.34
CA ASN A 115 20.32 -8.51 -8.44
C ASN A 115 20.20 -8.01 -7.00
N GLU A 116 21.15 -7.24 -6.50
CA GLU A 116 21.17 -6.63 -5.18
C GLU A 116 20.07 -5.56 -5.04
N LEU A 117 19.92 -4.73 -6.06
CA LEU A 117 18.82 -3.75 -6.13
C LEU A 117 17.46 -4.46 -6.16
N THR A 118 17.32 -5.56 -6.91
CA THR A 118 16.09 -6.34 -6.94
C THR A 118 15.75 -6.91 -5.55
N ARG A 119 16.74 -7.45 -4.82
CA ARG A 119 16.55 -7.91 -3.43
C ARG A 119 16.11 -6.77 -2.52
N TYR A 120 16.71 -5.61 -2.65
CA TYR A 120 16.32 -4.42 -1.87
C TYR A 120 14.89 -3.98 -2.18
N VAL A 121 14.51 -3.92 -3.47
CA VAL A 121 13.15 -3.61 -3.93
C VAL A 121 12.14 -4.59 -3.34
N THR A 122 12.40 -5.89 -3.43
CA THR A 122 11.48 -6.92 -2.91
C THR A 122 11.34 -6.89 -1.39
N GLN A 123 12.42 -6.60 -0.66
CA GLN A 123 12.33 -6.38 0.78
C GLN A 123 11.49 -5.15 1.14
N LYS A 124 11.57 -4.07 0.34
CA LYS A 124 10.73 -2.90 0.54
C LYS A 124 9.27 -3.19 0.21
N LEU A 125 8.98 -3.92 -0.86
CA LEU A 125 7.62 -4.34 -1.20
C LEU A 125 6.99 -5.17 -0.06
N HIS A 126 7.76 -6.05 0.55
CA HIS A 126 7.29 -6.87 1.68
C HIS A 126 6.98 -6.04 2.93
N LYS A 127 7.67 -4.91 3.14
CA LYS A 127 7.50 -4.02 4.31
C LYS A 127 6.56 -2.85 4.04
N ALA A 128 6.22 -2.57 2.79
CA ALA A 128 5.34 -1.47 2.45
C ALA A 128 3.92 -1.80 2.91
N LEU A 129 3.39 -0.98 3.80
CA LEU A 129 1.95 -1.02 4.07
C LEU A 129 1.21 -0.54 2.83
N PRO A 130 0.12 -1.22 2.44
CA PRO A 130 -0.79 -0.69 1.43
C PRO A 130 -1.20 0.76 1.74
N PRO A 131 -1.33 1.63 0.73
CA PRO A 131 -1.61 3.06 0.92
C PRO A 131 -2.79 3.35 1.82
N SER A 132 -3.89 2.61 1.70
CA SER A 132 -5.07 2.79 2.56
C SER A 132 -4.82 2.41 4.01
N ILE A 133 -3.96 1.43 4.27
CA ILE A 133 -3.57 1.03 5.63
C ILE A 133 -2.63 2.09 6.22
N ALA A 134 -1.65 2.57 5.45
CA ALA A 134 -0.78 3.67 5.87
C ALA A 134 -1.60 4.94 6.18
N TRP A 135 -2.55 5.27 5.29
CA TRP A 135 -3.47 6.39 5.48
C TRP A 135 -4.31 6.26 6.76
N LEU A 136 -4.78 5.06 7.10
CA LEU A 136 -5.50 4.80 8.36
C LEU A 136 -4.64 5.09 9.58
N HIS A 137 -3.34 4.75 9.55
CA HIS A 137 -2.42 5.05 10.65
C HIS A 137 -2.21 6.56 10.86
N GLU A 138 -2.27 7.35 9.81
CA GLU A 138 -2.10 8.81 9.87
C GLU A 138 -3.41 9.55 10.17
N HIS A 139 -4.56 8.96 9.81
CA HIS A 139 -5.86 9.63 9.83
C HIS A 139 -6.92 8.91 10.69
N TYR A 140 -6.51 8.05 11.61
CA TYR A 140 -7.44 7.30 12.48
C TYR A 140 -8.38 8.20 13.29
N ASN A 141 -8.00 9.45 13.53
CA ASN A 141 -8.77 10.44 14.29
C ASN A 141 -9.85 11.16 13.47
N ARG A 142 -10.01 10.83 12.18
CA ARG A 142 -11.02 11.44 11.28
C ARG A 142 -12.15 10.46 10.98
N PRO A 143 -13.28 10.95 10.46
CA PRO A 143 -14.28 10.08 9.85
C PRO A 143 -13.67 9.31 8.68
N VAL A 144 -13.78 7.98 8.70
CA VAL A 144 -13.26 7.09 7.66
C VAL A 144 -14.41 6.29 7.08
N THR A 145 -14.58 6.35 5.77
CA THR A 145 -15.56 5.52 5.06
C THR A 145 -14.88 4.46 4.21
N LEU A 146 -15.61 3.42 3.86
CA LEU A 146 -15.12 2.35 3.00
C LEU A 146 -14.75 2.86 1.62
N GLU A 147 -15.54 3.81 1.11
CA GLU A 147 -15.37 4.41 -0.21
C GLU A 147 -14.03 5.15 -0.31
N VAL A 148 -13.68 5.97 0.69
CA VAL A 148 -12.39 6.68 0.75
C VAL A 148 -11.22 5.71 0.73
N LEU A 149 -11.28 4.65 1.52
CA LEU A 149 -10.20 3.66 1.56
C LEU A 149 -10.09 2.87 0.26
N ALA A 150 -11.22 2.53 -0.35
CA ALA A 150 -11.27 1.84 -1.64
C ALA A 150 -10.71 2.72 -2.76
N GLU A 151 -10.99 4.02 -2.75
CA GLU A 151 -10.46 4.99 -3.70
C GLU A 151 -8.94 5.13 -3.61
N ILE A 152 -8.37 5.16 -2.41
CA ILE A 152 -6.92 5.20 -2.18
C ILE A 152 -6.22 3.98 -2.80
N GLU A 153 -6.84 2.80 -2.75
CA GLU A 153 -6.30 1.57 -3.34
C GLU A 153 -6.72 1.36 -4.80
N HIS A 154 -7.50 2.28 -5.37
CA HIS A 154 -8.09 2.15 -6.71
C HIS A 154 -8.99 0.92 -6.88
N TYR A 155 -9.58 0.42 -5.79
CA TYR A 155 -10.53 -0.70 -5.79
C TYR A 155 -11.98 -0.23 -5.86
N HIS A 156 -12.82 -1.09 -6.42
CA HIS A 156 -14.27 -0.93 -6.23
C HIS A 156 -14.63 -1.23 -4.75
N PRO A 157 -15.49 -0.44 -4.07
CA PRO A 157 -15.80 -0.62 -2.64
C PRO A 157 -16.24 -2.03 -2.25
N ASN A 158 -17.03 -2.71 -3.11
CA ASN A 158 -17.48 -4.08 -2.87
C ASN A 158 -16.34 -5.11 -2.79
N TYR A 159 -15.24 -4.87 -3.52
CA TYR A 159 -14.06 -5.73 -3.48
C TYR A 159 -13.13 -5.36 -2.32
N TYR A 160 -12.98 -4.05 -2.04
CA TYR A 160 -12.03 -3.54 -1.07
C TYR A 160 -12.20 -4.16 0.32
N ALA A 161 -13.43 -4.32 0.84
CA ALA A 161 -13.67 -4.87 2.17
C ALA A 161 -13.13 -6.31 2.32
N ALA A 162 -13.29 -7.15 1.29
CA ALA A 162 -12.76 -8.52 1.28
C ALA A 162 -11.23 -8.53 1.17
N TRP A 163 -10.69 -7.70 0.28
CA TRP A 163 -9.25 -7.51 0.13
C TRP A 163 -8.60 -7.04 1.43
N PHE A 164 -9.13 -5.98 2.06
CA PHE A 164 -8.60 -5.45 3.32
C PHE A 164 -8.59 -6.51 4.43
N LYS A 165 -9.66 -7.32 4.51
CA LYS A 165 -9.73 -8.42 5.47
C LYS A 165 -8.69 -9.51 5.16
N ALA A 166 -8.42 -9.81 3.91
CA ALA A 166 -7.37 -10.75 3.51
C ALA A 166 -5.98 -10.22 3.90
N GLN A 167 -5.71 -8.92 3.71
CA GLN A 167 -4.43 -8.29 4.06
C GLN A 167 -4.18 -8.16 5.57
N THR A 168 -5.22 -7.86 6.35
CA THR A 168 -5.09 -7.49 7.77
C THR A 168 -5.68 -8.50 8.75
N GLY A 169 -6.39 -9.50 8.26
CA GLY A 169 -7.20 -10.41 9.07
C GLY A 169 -8.49 -9.80 9.64
N LYS A 170 -8.76 -8.50 9.40
CA LYS A 170 -9.83 -7.72 10.05
C LYS A 170 -10.60 -6.87 9.05
N SER A 171 -11.85 -6.52 9.39
CA SER A 171 -12.56 -5.50 8.62
C SER A 171 -11.93 -4.12 8.85
N PRO A 172 -12.05 -3.16 7.89
CA PRO A 172 -11.54 -1.79 8.04
C PRO A 172 -12.03 -1.11 9.34
N LYS A 173 -13.29 -1.29 9.68
CA LYS A 173 -13.89 -0.76 10.92
C LYS A 173 -13.26 -1.36 12.19
N ALA A 174 -12.99 -2.67 12.20
CA ALA A 174 -12.35 -3.34 13.33
C ALA A 174 -10.89 -2.89 13.47
N TYR A 175 -10.18 -2.77 12.36
CA TYR A 175 -8.80 -2.31 12.32
C TYR A 175 -8.67 -0.86 12.82
N LEU A 176 -9.48 0.06 12.30
CA LEU A 176 -9.54 1.46 12.78
C LEU A 176 -9.82 1.53 14.27
N SER A 177 -10.75 0.70 14.76
CA SER A 177 -11.09 0.65 16.18
C SER A 177 -9.92 0.19 17.05
N GLU A 178 -9.08 -0.71 16.57
CA GLU A 178 -7.85 -1.12 17.29
C GLU A 178 -6.77 -0.04 17.29
N LEU A 179 -6.58 0.65 16.17
CA LEU A 179 -5.66 1.81 16.12
C LEU A 179 -6.07 2.86 17.15
N ARG A 180 -7.35 3.22 17.19
CA ARG A 180 -7.89 4.16 18.17
C ARG A 180 -7.71 3.68 19.61
N MET A 181 -7.91 2.38 19.86
CA MET A 181 -7.73 1.79 21.19
C MET A 181 -6.27 1.84 21.63
N LYS A 182 -5.34 1.46 20.75
CA LYS A 182 -3.91 1.52 21.03
C LYS A 182 -3.47 2.95 21.39
N GLU A 183 -3.93 3.92 20.63
CA GLU A 183 -3.59 5.32 20.87
C GLU A 183 -4.27 5.88 22.14
N ALA A 184 -5.54 5.54 22.38
CA ALA A 184 -6.22 5.90 23.62
C ALA A 184 -5.47 5.41 24.86
N LYS A 185 -5.04 4.15 24.88
CA LYS A 185 -4.23 3.58 25.96
C LYS A 185 -2.91 4.31 26.14
N ARG A 186 -2.20 4.57 25.03
CA ARG A 186 -0.94 5.32 25.06
C ARG A 186 -1.10 6.71 25.67
N LEU A 187 -2.14 7.44 25.26
CA LEU A 187 -2.42 8.79 25.80
C LEU A 187 -2.90 8.75 27.25
N LEU A 188 -3.71 7.75 27.62
CA LEU A 188 -4.19 7.60 29.01
C LEU A 188 -3.06 7.31 29.98
N SER A 189 -2.11 6.45 29.64
CA SER A 189 -0.98 6.06 30.51
C SER A 189 0.22 7.00 30.41
N GLY A 190 0.41 7.66 29.26
CA GLY A 190 1.64 8.42 28.98
C GLY A 190 1.49 9.95 29.06
N THR A 191 0.31 10.49 29.35
CA THR A 191 0.07 11.94 29.37
C THR A 191 -0.94 12.38 30.43
N ASP A 192 -0.88 13.66 30.80
CA ASP A 192 -1.85 14.32 31.68
C ASP A 192 -3.04 14.95 30.93
N LEU A 193 -3.23 14.63 29.65
CA LEU A 193 -4.34 15.13 28.84
C LEU A 193 -5.69 14.74 29.47
N THR A 194 -6.67 15.66 29.46
CA THR A 194 -8.01 15.35 29.96
C THR A 194 -8.66 14.23 29.13
N ILE A 195 -9.57 13.48 29.75
CA ILE A 195 -10.35 12.44 29.04
C ILE A 195 -11.10 13.03 27.83
N SER A 196 -11.57 14.28 27.97
CA SER A 196 -12.22 15.01 26.87
C SER A 196 -11.25 15.23 25.71
N ARG A 197 -10.06 15.72 25.99
CA ARG A 197 -9.04 15.96 24.97
C ARG A 197 -8.63 14.66 24.27
N ILE A 198 -8.38 13.58 25.01
CA ILE A 198 -8.08 12.28 24.43
C ILE A 198 -9.21 11.78 23.52
N SER A 199 -10.48 11.96 23.97
CA SER A 199 -11.65 11.60 23.15
C SER A 199 -11.62 12.30 21.77
N GLU A 200 -11.33 13.60 21.74
CA GLU A 200 -11.22 14.39 20.51
C GLU A 200 -10.03 13.94 19.65
N ASP A 201 -8.84 13.80 20.26
CA ASP A 201 -7.60 13.43 19.58
C ASP A 201 -7.66 12.07 18.90
N ILE A 202 -8.54 11.16 19.38
CA ILE A 202 -8.75 9.84 18.75
C ILE A 202 -10.01 9.78 17.86
N GLY A 203 -10.67 10.91 17.62
CA GLY A 203 -11.76 11.05 16.65
C GLY A 203 -13.15 10.71 17.15
N PHE A 204 -13.45 10.97 18.43
CA PHE A 204 -14.80 10.94 18.97
C PHE A 204 -15.32 12.36 19.20
N GLU A 205 -16.50 12.66 18.68
CA GLU A 205 -17.17 13.94 18.89
C GLU A 205 -17.63 14.16 20.34
N HIS A 206 -17.97 13.06 21.04
CA HIS A 206 -18.50 13.10 22.40
C HIS A 206 -17.74 12.18 23.34
N VAL A 207 -17.31 12.72 24.47
CA VAL A 207 -16.62 11.98 25.56
C VAL A 207 -17.44 10.80 26.08
N SER A 208 -18.77 10.92 26.14
CA SER A 208 -19.67 9.84 26.54
C SER A 208 -19.61 8.64 25.59
N SER A 209 -19.53 8.90 24.27
CA SER A 209 -19.39 7.88 23.25
C SER A 209 -18.03 7.18 23.36
N PHE A 210 -16.97 7.95 23.54
CA PHE A 210 -15.63 7.42 23.81
C PHE A 210 -15.61 6.54 25.05
N SER A 211 -16.11 7.06 26.18
CA SER A 211 -16.07 6.33 27.46
C SER A 211 -16.84 5.01 27.39
N ARG A 212 -18.01 5.00 26.76
CA ARG A 212 -18.80 3.78 26.54
C ARG A 212 -18.07 2.78 25.64
N TRP A 213 -17.51 3.25 24.52
CA TRP A 213 -16.75 2.44 23.57
C TRP A 213 -15.50 1.84 24.22
N PHE A 214 -14.75 2.63 24.99
CA PHE A 214 -13.54 2.19 25.70
C PHE A 214 -13.89 1.14 26.77
N THR A 215 -14.86 1.45 27.63
CA THR A 215 -15.30 0.54 28.69
C THR A 215 -15.83 -0.78 28.17
N GLY A 216 -16.58 -0.74 27.04
CA GLY A 216 -17.11 -1.95 26.42
C GLY A 216 -16.03 -2.89 25.86
N ARG A 217 -14.81 -2.39 25.65
CA ARG A 217 -13.69 -3.19 25.13
C ARG A 217 -12.65 -3.56 26.18
N GLU A 218 -12.38 -2.66 27.12
CA GLU A 218 -11.35 -2.85 28.15
C GLU A 218 -11.93 -3.34 29.51
N GLY A 219 -13.25 -3.33 29.65
CA GLY A 219 -13.91 -3.71 30.89
C GLY A 219 -13.85 -2.66 32.01
N VAL A 220 -13.04 -1.61 31.86
CA VAL A 220 -12.87 -0.53 32.82
C VAL A 220 -13.01 0.84 32.17
N SER A 221 -13.40 1.87 32.91
CA SER A 221 -13.53 3.22 32.37
C SER A 221 -12.16 3.82 32.03
N PRO A 222 -12.07 4.80 31.07
CA PRO A 222 -10.83 5.51 30.79
C PRO A 222 -10.17 6.12 32.02
N LYS A 223 -10.98 6.64 32.96
CA LYS A 223 -10.50 7.20 34.22
C LYS A 223 -9.85 6.13 35.11
N THR A 224 -10.52 5.00 35.26
CA THR A 224 -10.00 3.84 36.05
C THR A 224 -8.74 3.26 35.40
N PHE A 225 -8.73 3.16 34.06
CA PHE A 225 -7.55 2.69 33.31
C PHE A 225 -6.32 3.55 33.59
N ARG A 226 -6.47 4.89 33.57
CA ARG A 226 -5.40 5.84 33.91
C ARG A 226 -4.86 5.70 35.32
N GLN A 227 -5.74 5.39 36.30
CA GLN A 227 -5.34 5.26 37.70
C GLN A 227 -4.58 3.97 38.01
N ASN A 228 -4.73 2.97 37.15
CA ASN A 228 -4.15 1.62 37.34
C ASN A 228 -2.88 1.40 36.51
N GLY A 229 -2.53 2.30 35.59
CA GLY A 229 -1.34 2.29 34.74
C GLY A 229 -0.38 3.41 35.10
#